data_2d5079623a47cec4cac2e2f113c53d34
#
_entry.id   2d5079623a47cec4cac2e2f113c53d34
#
_cell.length_a   1.000
_cell.length_b   1.000
_cell.length_c   1.000
_cell.angle_alpha   90.00
_cell.angle_beta   90.00
_cell.angle_gamma   90.00
#
_symmetry.space_group_name_H-M   'P 1'
#
loop_
_entity.id
_entity.type
_entity.pdbx_description
1 polymer ?
#
loop_
_entity_poly.entity_id
_entity_poly.type
_entity_poly.pdbx_seq_one_letter_code
_entity_poly.pdbx_strand_id
1 'polypeptide(L)'
;MATKKKTVVNEFSKDTPMTLDDHPFFGIIPDREQKELMDAVWKRDKKVFLVDSIAGSGKTLIATALGVLMVKYGLYDHIVYITFPGIYEKTQGFLPGDLLTKSEPYFQPLYDALITIGELPDHVCNTSSAAIENGTAYIECAVSTYMRGININNAFVIIDEAENADLQTLTKVISRINDNSSVIIIGNMIQCDMYDKTKSGFSACIDYMTKEHFEIAQRFSLHTNHRGKISAFADLMLNEYKEPQYGFIYMTRNKINGKLYIGQHKRTMDITDIDDSWYLGSGVLLKKAIQKYGEENFERTILYECKSADELNYMEEVFIGYYNAVDDEQFYNIAKGGLGTGGLKFSEESIEKMRKSHLGQSRPMSEEQKKKLSEIAKNRSEEVRKKYSEARNKYIREHGTWSDAGKKRVVQIDKNTLETIAIYDSETEAGKAIGREYTHIAQVCRGERKTAYGYIWRFADELEE
;
A
#
# COMPACT_ATOMS: atom_id res chain seq x y z
N MET A 1 43.68 -15.81 26.12
CA MET A 1 43.87 -17.26 26.01
C MET A 1 43.08 -17.71 24.77
N ALA A 2 43.74 -18.24 23.76
CA ALA A 2 43.08 -18.68 22.55
C ALA A 2 42.34 -20.01 22.86
N THR A 3 41.05 -19.98 22.95
CA THR A 3 40.20 -21.17 23.08
C THR A 3 40.29 -21.96 21.77
N LYS A 4 40.86 -23.15 21.81
CA LYS A 4 40.84 -24.10 20.69
C LYS A 4 39.37 -24.38 20.34
N LYS A 5 38.87 -23.82 19.18
CA LYS A 5 37.61 -24.24 18.59
C LYS A 5 37.68 -25.75 18.33
N LYS A 6 36.85 -26.54 19.01
CA LYS A 6 36.57 -27.92 18.62
C LYS A 6 35.88 -27.87 17.28
N THR A 7 36.47 -28.44 16.26
CA THR A 7 35.89 -28.60 14.93
C THR A 7 34.61 -29.45 15.10
N VAL A 8 33.48 -28.95 14.60
CA VAL A 8 32.25 -29.69 14.48
C VAL A 8 32.55 -30.96 13.69
N VAL A 9 32.21 -32.13 14.23
CA VAL A 9 32.48 -33.40 13.60
C VAL A 9 31.72 -33.49 12.28
N ASN A 10 32.47 -33.64 11.17
CA ASN A 10 31.87 -33.89 9.87
C ASN A 10 31.03 -35.18 9.90
N GLU A 11 29.70 -35.06 9.94
CA GLU A 11 28.78 -36.21 9.93
C GLU A 11 28.59 -36.76 8.51
N PHE A 12 28.98 -36.04 7.47
CA PHE A 12 28.87 -36.45 6.07
C PHE A 12 30.19 -37.07 5.55
N SER A 13 30.07 -37.97 4.57
CA SER A 13 31.22 -38.58 3.91
C SER A 13 32.19 -37.51 3.42
N LYS A 14 33.50 -37.85 3.40
CA LYS A 14 34.58 -36.91 3.12
C LYS A 14 34.55 -36.19 1.78
N ASP A 15 33.69 -36.59 0.86
CA ASP A 15 33.61 -36.03 -0.49
C ASP A 15 32.42 -35.05 -0.59
N THR A 16 32.74 -33.75 -0.62
CA THR A 16 31.76 -32.70 -0.92
C THR A 16 31.19 -32.90 -2.32
N PRO A 17 29.85 -33.05 -2.48
CA PRO A 17 29.26 -33.24 -3.80
C PRO A 17 29.47 -32.00 -4.68
N MET A 18 29.71 -32.23 -5.97
CA MET A 18 29.90 -31.14 -6.93
C MET A 18 28.58 -30.37 -7.18
N THR A 19 27.45 -31.07 -7.11
CA THR A 19 26.09 -30.53 -7.27
C THR A 19 25.19 -31.08 -6.18
N LEU A 20 24.03 -30.44 -5.97
CA LEU A 20 23.01 -30.92 -5.04
C LEU A 20 21.91 -31.74 -5.71
N ASP A 21 22.06 -32.14 -6.99
CA ASP A 21 21.02 -32.81 -7.76
C ASP A 21 20.52 -34.11 -7.11
N ASP A 22 21.42 -34.95 -6.61
CA ASP A 22 21.13 -36.24 -5.96
C ASP A 22 21.17 -36.14 -4.42
N HIS A 23 21.37 -34.95 -3.87
CA HIS A 23 21.44 -34.76 -2.43
C HIS A 23 20.04 -34.71 -1.81
N PRO A 24 19.79 -35.47 -0.71
CA PRO A 24 18.45 -35.52 -0.09
C PRO A 24 17.96 -34.19 0.48
N PHE A 25 18.84 -33.21 0.63
CA PHE A 25 18.60 -31.84 1.08
C PHE A 25 17.54 -31.75 2.21
N PHE A 26 17.73 -32.53 3.26
CA PHE A 26 16.81 -32.62 4.44
C PHE A 26 15.37 -33.02 4.06
N GLY A 27 15.12 -33.67 2.92
CA GLY A 27 13.80 -34.01 2.46
C GLY A 27 13.01 -32.86 1.83
N ILE A 28 13.61 -31.70 1.68
CA ILE A 28 13.00 -30.54 1.01
C ILE A 28 13.00 -30.77 -0.49
N ILE A 29 11.84 -30.62 -1.12
CA ILE A 29 11.69 -30.66 -2.60
C ILE A 29 11.62 -29.20 -3.08
N PRO A 30 12.72 -28.67 -3.62
CA PRO A 30 12.75 -27.27 -4.06
C PRO A 30 11.93 -27.11 -5.35
N ASP A 31 11.29 -25.95 -5.52
CA ASP A 31 10.80 -25.55 -6.81
C ASP A 31 11.96 -25.09 -7.74
N ARG A 32 11.63 -24.70 -8.97
CA ARG A 32 12.62 -24.29 -9.95
C ARG A 32 13.46 -23.10 -9.49
N GLU A 33 12.81 -22.04 -8.94
CA GLU A 33 13.48 -20.81 -8.52
C GLU A 33 14.38 -21.08 -7.30
N GLN A 34 13.88 -21.85 -6.34
CA GLN A 34 14.67 -22.31 -5.18
C GLN A 34 15.87 -23.16 -5.63
N LYS A 35 15.69 -24.05 -6.60
CA LYS A 35 16.80 -24.88 -7.11
C LYS A 35 17.87 -24.03 -7.79
N GLU A 36 17.49 -23.06 -8.61
CA GLU A 36 18.44 -22.13 -9.24
C GLU A 36 19.26 -21.37 -8.19
N LEU A 37 18.64 -20.90 -7.11
CA LEU A 37 19.32 -20.27 -5.98
C LEU A 37 20.28 -21.27 -5.29
N MET A 38 19.80 -22.46 -4.95
CA MET A 38 20.58 -23.48 -4.27
C MET A 38 21.85 -23.84 -5.07
N ASP A 39 21.72 -24.07 -6.36
CA ASP A 39 22.84 -24.43 -7.24
C ASP A 39 23.88 -23.31 -7.33
N ALA A 40 23.44 -22.05 -7.44
CA ALA A 40 24.35 -20.92 -7.49
C ALA A 40 25.09 -20.71 -6.16
N VAL A 41 24.39 -20.81 -5.03
CA VAL A 41 24.99 -20.68 -3.69
C VAL A 41 25.96 -21.85 -3.44
N TRP A 42 25.60 -23.08 -3.83
CA TRP A 42 26.46 -24.25 -3.65
C TRP A 42 27.76 -24.18 -4.47
N LYS A 43 27.71 -23.69 -5.71
CA LYS A 43 28.89 -23.48 -6.57
C LYS A 43 29.89 -22.48 -5.99
N ARG A 44 29.41 -21.47 -5.24
CA ARG A 44 30.23 -20.44 -4.60
C ARG A 44 31.08 -19.59 -5.59
N ASP A 45 30.66 -19.56 -6.86
CA ASP A 45 31.30 -18.70 -7.89
C ASP A 45 31.09 -17.21 -7.58
N LYS A 46 30.03 -16.89 -6.85
CA LYS A 46 29.73 -15.56 -6.30
C LYS A 46 29.86 -15.58 -4.79
N LYS A 47 29.95 -14.40 -4.19
CA LYS A 47 30.06 -14.21 -2.73
C LYS A 47 28.81 -13.60 -2.12
N VAL A 48 28.05 -12.83 -2.92
CA VAL A 48 26.85 -12.12 -2.48
C VAL A 48 25.66 -12.61 -3.27
N PHE A 49 24.69 -13.16 -2.58
CA PHE A 49 23.44 -13.64 -3.15
C PHE A 49 22.27 -12.78 -2.64
N LEU A 50 21.61 -12.07 -3.54
CA LEU A 50 20.54 -11.13 -3.23
C LEU A 50 19.21 -11.77 -3.58
N VAL A 51 18.35 -12.03 -2.60
CA VAL A 51 17.10 -12.78 -2.77
C VAL A 51 15.92 -11.88 -2.45
N ASP A 52 15.26 -11.40 -3.51
CA ASP A 52 13.99 -10.68 -3.43
C ASP A 52 12.85 -11.70 -3.51
N SER A 53 11.95 -11.75 -2.54
CA SER A 53 11.01 -12.86 -2.43
C SER A 53 9.72 -12.49 -1.73
N ILE A 54 8.62 -13.10 -2.17
CA ILE A 54 7.34 -12.96 -1.51
C ILE A 54 7.29 -13.75 -0.18
N ALA A 55 6.28 -13.43 0.66
CA ALA A 55 6.04 -14.19 1.88
C ALA A 55 5.73 -15.66 1.55
N GLY A 56 6.23 -16.56 2.40
CA GLY A 56 5.97 -17.99 2.23
C GLY A 56 6.73 -18.67 1.09
N SER A 57 7.70 -18.00 0.45
CA SER A 57 8.53 -18.58 -0.61
C SER A 57 9.61 -19.56 -0.12
N GLY A 58 9.73 -19.79 1.21
CA GLY A 58 10.73 -20.67 1.79
C GLY A 58 12.14 -20.09 1.85
N LYS A 59 12.30 -18.77 1.63
CA LYS A 59 13.59 -18.07 1.59
C LYS A 59 14.51 -18.40 2.77
N THR A 60 14.03 -18.20 4.00
CA THR A 60 14.80 -18.45 5.22
C THR A 60 15.12 -19.93 5.41
N LEU A 61 14.16 -20.82 5.06
CA LEU A 61 14.36 -22.27 5.12
C LEU A 61 15.48 -22.73 4.17
N ILE A 62 15.46 -22.31 2.91
CA ILE A 62 16.48 -22.68 1.93
C ILE A 62 17.85 -22.13 2.32
N ALA A 63 17.92 -20.86 2.75
CA ALA A 63 19.18 -20.25 3.19
C ALA A 63 19.75 -20.96 4.42
N THR A 64 18.93 -21.29 5.41
CA THR A 64 19.34 -22.02 6.62
C THR A 64 19.82 -23.42 6.28
N ALA A 65 19.06 -24.15 5.46
CA ALA A 65 19.41 -25.51 5.03
C ALA A 65 20.77 -25.54 4.28
N LEU A 66 20.99 -24.60 3.37
CA LEU A 66 22.27 -24.42 2.67
C LEU A 66 23.41 -24.13 3.63
N GLY A 67 23.21 -23.20 4.56
CA GLY A 67 24.23 -22.85 5.57
C GLY A 67 24.62 -24.04 6.43
N VAL A 68 23.63 -24.77 6.95
CA VAL A 68 23.86 -25.99 7.74
C VAL A 68 24.62 -27.03 6.94
N LEU A 69 24.20 -27.26 5.70
CA LEU A 69 24.87 -28.20 4.82
C LEU A 69 26.32 -27.83 4.54
N MET A 70 26.61 -26.54 4.28
CA MET A 70 27.96 -26.03 4.03
C MET A 70 28.87 -26.18 5.25
N VAL A 71 28.35 -25.94 6.47
CA VAL A 71 29.11 -26.16 7.69
C VAL A 71 29.38 -27.66 7.90
N LYS A 72 28.39 -28.54 7.70
CA LYS A 72 28.55 -29.99 7.83
C LYS A 72 29.55 -30.58 6.84
N TYR A 73 29.68 -30.01 5.65
CA TYR A 73 30.72 -30.37 4.67
C TYR A 73 32.06 -29.65 4.91
N GLY A 74 32.17 -28.80 5.94
CA GLY A 74 33.39 -28.07 6.27
C GLY A 74 33.77 -26.98 5.27
N LEU A 75 32.82 -26.49 4.48
CA LEU A 75 33.02 -25.40 3.53
C LEU A 75 33.11 -24.03 4.24
N TYR A 76 32.47 -23.90 5.39
CA TYR A 76 32.55 -22.78 6.33
C TYR A 76 32.63 -23.32 7.76
N ASP A 77 33.20 -22.51 8.66
CA ASP A 77 33.34 -22.89 10.08
C ASP A 77 32.01 -22.74 10.84
N HIS A 78 31.21 -21.75 10.47
CA HIS A 78 29.97 -21.43 11.17
C HIS A 78 29.01 -20.63 10.29
N ILE A 79 27.77 -20.48 10.78
CA ILE A 79 26.74 -19.60 10.20
C ILE A 79 26.66 -18.35 11.07
N VAL A 80 26.46 -17.17 10.43
CA VAL A 80 26.08 -15.94 11.12
C VAL A 80 24.72 -15.53 10.60
N TYR A 81 23.70 -15.59 11.47
CA TYR A 81 22.35 -15.15 11.14
C TYR A 81 22.11 -13.76 11.70
N ILE A 82 21.78 -12.81 10.85
CA ILE A 82 21.58 -11.40 11.18
C ILE A 82 20.20 -10.98 10.72
N THR A 83 19.43 -10.39 11.61
CA THR A 83 18.09 -9.87 11.28
C THR A 83 17.94 -8.39 11.62
N PHE A 84 17.01 -7.72 10.95
CA PHE A 84 16.69 -6.32 11.15
C PHE A 84 15.30 -6.20 11.77
N PRO A 85 15.20 -5.84 13.07
CA PRO A 85 13.92 -5.60 13.72
C PRO A 85 13.13 -4.49 13.03
N GLY A 86 11.84 -4.70 12.77
CA GLY A 86 10.94 -3.68 12.23
C GLY A 86 10.82 -2.45 13.14
N ILE A 87 10.39 -1.32 12.59
CA ILE A 87 10.31 -0.03 13.32
C ILE A 87 9.29 -0.07 14.44
N TYR A 88 8.20 -0.81 14.28
CA TYR A 88 7.13 -0.92 15.28
C TYR A 88 7.59 -1.56 16.60
N GLU A 89 8.67 -2.32 16.59
CA GLU A 89 9.20 -2.98 17.76
C GLU A 89 10.08 -2.08 18.62
N LYS A 90 10.56 -0.95 18.08
CA LYS A 90 11.28 0.08 18.86
C LYS A 90 10.40 0.77 19.91
N THR A 91 9.09 0.63 19.83
CA THR A 91 8.10 1.17 20.77
C THR A 91 7.73 0.21 21.90
N GLN A 92 8.13 -1.07 21.82
CA GLN A 92 7.98 -2.01 22.92
C GLN A 92 8.98 -1.62 24.02
N GLY A 93 8.46 -1.05 25.09
CA GLY A 93 9.23 -0.54 26.22
C GLY A 93 10.29 -1.50 26.77
N PHE A 94 10.84 -1.17 27.91
CA PHE A 94 11.91 -1.92 28.59
C PHE A 94 11.49 -3.38 28.90
N LEU A 95 11.88 -4.33 28.05
CA LEU A 95 11.76 -5.76 28.35
C LEU A 95 12.84 -6.16 29.35
N PRO A 96 12.51 -6.89 30.46
CA PRO A 96 13.50 -7.40 31.39
C PRO A 96 14.29 -8.55 30.74
N GLY A 97 15.58 -8.64 31.03
CA GLY A 97 16.46 -9.71 30.53
C GLY A 97 17.76 -9.20 29.93
N ASP A 98 18.69 -10.10 29.61
CA ASP A 98 19.89 -9.76 28.84
C ASP A 98 19.58 -9.48 27.35
N LEU A 99 20.58 -9.06 26.62
CA LEU A 99 20.43 -8.64 25.22
C LEU A 99 20.00 -9.78 24.28
N LEU A 100 20.51 -10.99 24.53
CA LEU A 100 20.18 -12.17 23.70
C LEU A 100 18.75 -12.61 23.94
N THR A 101 18.31 -12.67 25.19
CA THR A 101 16.92 -13.02 25.57
C THR A 101 15.91 -12.04 24.97
N LYS A 102 16.23 -10.74 24.94
CA LYS A 102 15.39 -9.71 24.32
C LYS A 102 15.30 -9.83 22.80
N SER A 103 16.33 -10.37 22.18
CA SER A 103 16.42 -10.53 20.73
C SER A 103 15.88 -11.88 20.24
N GLU A 104 15.61 -12.82 21.13
CA GLU A 104 15.19 -14.17 20.78
C GLU A 104 13.94 -14.24 19.88
N PRO A 105 12.90 -13.43 20.07
CA PRO A 105 11.74 -13.44 19.19
C PRO A 105 12.07 -13.16 17.71
N TYR A 106 13.13 -12.42 17.44
CA TYR A 106 13.55 -12.10 16.07
C TYR A 106 14.26 -13.26 15.36
N PHE A 107 14.63 -14.30 16.09
CA PHE A 107 15.26 -15.49 15.55
C PHE A 107 14.26 -16.61 15.26
N GLN A 108 12.96 -16.39 15.50
CA GLN A 108 11.94 -17.41 15.29
C GLN A 108 11.92 -17.97 13.86
N PRO A 109 12.07 -17.18 12.78
CA PRO A 109 12.16 -17.72 11.42
C PRO A 109 13.33 -18.69 11.23
N LEU A 110 14.47 -18.42 11.84
CA LEU A 110 15.62 -19.32 11.84
C LEU A 110 15.31 -20.61 12.62
N TYR A 111 14.71 -20.50 13.81
CA TYR A 111 14.38 -21.66 14.63
C TYR A 111 13.38 -22.58 13.95
N ASP A 112 12.35 -22.04 13.33
CA ASP A 112 11.37 -22.81 12.55
C ASP A 112 12.04 -23.52 11.35
N ALA A 113 12.98 -22.85 10.67
CA ALA A 113 13.75 -23.46 9.61
C ALA A 113 14.65 -24.59 10.11
N LEU A 114 15.34 -24.41 11.24
CA LEU A 114 16.19 -25.44 11.86
C LEU A 114 15.37 -26.68 12.24
N ILE A 115 14.24 -26.47 12.93
CA ILE A 115 13.33 -27.57 13.32
C ILE A 115 12.85 -28.34 12.07
N THR A 116 12.52 -27.61 11.01
CA THR A 116 12.06 -28.22 9.75
C THR A 116 13.09 -29.15 9.11
N ILE A 117 14.38 -28.81 9.22
CA ILE A 117 15.49 -29.63 8.70
C ILE A 117 16.03 -30.65 9.72
N GLY A 118 15.39 -30.79 10.88
CA GLY A 118 15.74 -31.75 11.91
C GLY A 118 16.89 -31.31 12.84
N GLU A 119 17.25 -30.02 12.83
CA GLU A 119 18.22 -29.45 13.76
C GLU A 119 17.49 -28.80 14.94
N LEU A 120 18.03 -28.97 16.17
CA LEU A 120 17.46 -28.36 17.36
C LEU A 120 18.17 -27.04 17.67
N PRO A 121 17.48 -25.90 17.69
CA PRO A 121 18.08 -24.60 18.01
C PRO A 121 18.91 -24.61 19.29
N ASP A 122 18.43 -25.29 20.32
CA ASP A 122 19.11 -25.43 21.61
C ASP A 122 20.45 -26.19 21.55
N HIS A 123 20.71 -26.90 20.45
CA HIS A 123 21.95 -27.64 20.25
C HIS A 123 22.96 -26.89 19.36
N VAL A 124 22.49 -26.00 18.51
CA VAL A 124 23.30 -25.44 17.43
C VAL A 124 23.46 -23.91 17.48
N CYS A 125 22.57 -23.20 18.19
CA CYS A 125 22.61 -21.73 18.26
C CYS A 125 23.34 -21.22 19.52
N ASN A 126 24.02 -20.09 19.37
CA ASN A 126 24.66 -19.40 20.50
C ASN A 126 23.69 -18.71 21.47
N THR A 127 22.41 -18.76 21.21
CA THR A 127 21.35 -18.32 22.12
C THR A 127 21.11 -19.33 23.27
N SER A 128 21.54 -20.58 23.07
CA SER A 128 21.45 -21.63 24.07
C SER A 128 22.73 -21.74 24.90
N SER A 129 22.64 -21.58 26.21
CA SER A 129 23.75 -21.82 27.16
C SER A 129 24.28 -23.25 27.05
N ALA A 130 23.39 -24.23 26.88
CA ALA A 130 23.78 -25.63 26.74
C ALA A 130 24.62 -25.87 25.46
N ALA A 131 24.26 -25.27 24.34
CA ALA A 131 25.02 -25.39 23.09
C ALA A 131 26.42 -24.75 23.21
N ILE A 132 26.53 -23.62 23.92
CA ILE A 132 27.81 -22.94 24.19
C ILE A 132 28.70 -23.81 25.09
N GLU A 133 28.16 -24.30 26.21
CA GLU A 133 28.90 -25.12 27.18
C GLU A 133 29.39 -26.45 26.58
N ASN A 134 28.55 -27.08 25.76
CA ASN A 134 28.91 -28.31 25.06
C ASN A 134 29.82 -28.09 23.84
N GLY A 135 30.01 -26.84 23.41
CA GLY A 135 30.80 -26.51 22.25
C GLY A 135 30.19 -27.00 20.93
N THR A 136 28.85 -27.15 20.90
CA THR A 136 28.10 -27.59 19.71
C THR A 136 27.53 -26.43 18.89
N ALA A 137 27.50 -25.22 19.48
CA ALA A 137 27.02 -24.03 18.78
C ALA A 137 27.89 -23.68 17.59
N TYR A 138 27.32 -23.71 16.39
CA TYR A 138 27.94 -23.27 15.14
C TYR A 138 27.10 -22.21 14.41
N ILE A 139 25.99 -21.76 15.01
CA ILE A 139 25.16 -20.68 14.50
C ILE A 139 25.24 -19.50 15.47
N GLU A 140 25.72 -18.37 14.98
CA GLU A 140 25.78 -17.11 15.70
C GLU A 140 24.57 -16.25 15.31
N CYS A 141 23.62 -16.08 16.26
CA CYS A 141 22.44 -15.23 16.08
C CYS A 141 22.76 -13.80 16.53
N ALA A 142 22.46 -12.84 15.70
CA ALA A 142 22.70 -11.43 15.97
C ALA A 142 21.60 -10.52 15.39
N VAL A 143 21.30 -9.42 16.09
CA VAL A 143 20.54 -8.31 15.50
C VAL A 143 21.50 -7.24 15.02
N SER A 144 21.13 -6.56 13.94
CA SER A 144 21.98 -5.60 13.25
C SER A 144 22.60 -4.51 14.14
N THR A 145 21.91 -4.14 15.23
CA THR A 145 22.36 -3.10 16.16
C THR A 145 23.61 -3.48 16.95
N TYR A 146 23.92 -4.78 17.06
CA TYR A 146 25.07 -5.30 17.85
C TYR A 146 26.27 -5.70 17.01
N MET A 147 26.24 -5.45 15.72
CA MET A 147 27.33 -5.81 14.79
C MET A 147 28.56 -4.89 14.84
N ARG A 148 28.60 -3.89 15.73
CA ARG A 148 29.74 -2.98 15.86
C ARG A 148 30.97 -3.71 16.39
N GLY A 149 32.09 -3.63 15.64
CA GLY A 149 33.38 -4.18 16.04
C GLY A 149 33.54 -5.69 15.78
N ILE A 150 32.54 -6.36 15.23
CA ILE A 150 32.61 -7.77 14.84
C ILE A 150 33.28 -7.87 13.47
N ASN A 151 34.09 -8.90 13.27
CA ASN A 151 34.72 -9.25 12.00
C ASN A 151 34.33 -10.68 11.66
N ILE A 152 33.64 -10.89 10.55
CA ILE A 152 33.07 -12.19 10.14
C ILE A 152 34.04 -12.85 9.15
N ASN A 153 34.59 -14.00 9.56
CA ASN A 153 35.56 -14.75 8.81
C ASN A 153 35.09 -16.19 8.60
N ASN A 154 35.33 -16.72 7.41
CA ASN A 154 35.06 -18.11 7.06
C ASN A 154 33.68 -18.59 7.47
N ALA A 155 32.67 -17.76 7.19
CA ALA A 155 31.28 -17.98 7.60
C ALA A 155 30.33 -17.96 6.39
N PHE A 156 29.24 -18.71 6.52
CA PHE A 156 28.06 -18.49 5.69
C PHE A 156 27.13 -17.50 6.41
N VAL A 157 26.98 -16.32 5.83
CA VAL A 157 26.21 -15.24 6.45
C VAL A 157 24.79 -15.21 5.87
N ILE A 158 23.79 -15.20 6.73
CA ILE A 158 22.38 -15.03 6.37
C ILE A 158 21.94 -13.68 6.93
N ILE A 159 21.58 -12.75 6.05
CA ILE A 159 20.96 -11.47 6.41
C ILE A 159 19.48 -11.58 6.06
N ASP A 160 18.62 -11.62 7.04
CA ASP A 160 17.17 -11.76 6.87
C ASP A 160 16.44 -10.46 7.20
N GLU A 161 15.23 -10.28 6.61
CA GLU A 161 14.41 -9.08 6.74
C GLU A 161 15.15 -7.78 6.32
N ALA A 162 15.97 -7.88 5.25
CA ALA A 162 16.83 -6.79 4.80
C ALA A 162 16.06 -5.56 4.31
N GLU A 163 14.77 -5.70 3.92
CA GLU A 163 13.87 -4.60 3.58
C GLU A 163 13.66 -3.61 4.71
N ASN A 164 13.84 -4.04 5.97
CA ASN A 164 13.68 -3.20 7.16
C ASN A 164 14.96 -2.41 7.52
N ALA A 165 16.02 -2.57 6.73
CA ALA A 165 17.27 -1.82 6.89
C ALA A 165 17.35 -0.61 5.96
N ASP A 166 17.80 0.54 6.46
CA ASP A 166 18.29 1.60 5.60
C ASP A 166 19.64 1.23 4.98
N LEU A 167 19.99 1.88 3.86
CA LEU A 167 21.23 1.58 3.14
C LEU A 167 22.48 1.72 4.01
N GLN A 168 22.51 2.70 4.91
CA GLN A 168 23.65 2.94 5.79
C GLN A 168 23.83 1.79 6.79
N THR A 169 22.73 1.30 7.36
CA THR A 169 22.75 0.18 8.30
C THR A 169 23.13 -1.13 7.62
N LEU A 170 22.55 -1.40 6.44
CA LEU A 170 22.90 -2.58 5.65
C LEU A 170 24.38 -2.57 5.23
N THR A 171 24.89 -1.43 4.76
CA THR A 171 26.31 -1.26 4.40
C THR A 171 27.25 -1.50 5.60
N LYS A 172 26.87 -1.03 6.80
CA LYS A 172 27.66 -1.28 8.03
C LYS A 172 27.76 -2.77 8.36
N VAL A 173 26.70 -3.53 8.13
CA VAL A 173 26.70 -4.98 8.35
C VAL A 173 27.56 -5.67 7.29
N ILE A 174 27.31 -5.41 6.01
CA ILE A 174 28.05 -6.02 4.90
C ILE A 174 29.56 -5.75 5.01
N SER A 175 29.96 -4.55 5.42
CA SER A 175 31.39 -4.19 5.61
C SER A 175 32.13 -4.98 6.69
N ARG A 176 31.46 -5.83 7.44
CA ARG A 176 32.06 -6.73 8.45
C ARG A 176 32.38 -8.11 7.91
N ILE A 177 31.96 -8.42 6.69
CA ILE A 177 32.09 -9.74 6.08
C ILE A 177 33.38 -9.76 5.26
N ASN A 178 34.25 -10.72 5.56
CA ASN A 178 35.51 -10.88 4.84
C ASN A 178 35.34 -11.75 3.59
N ASP A 179 36.25 -11.62 2.64
CA ASP A 179 36.23 -12.28 1.32
C ASP A 179 36.26 -13.81 1.37
N ASN A 180 36.67 -14.40 2.50
CA ASN A 180 36.61 -15.85 2.72
C ASN A 180 35.21 -16.35 3.19
N SER A 181 34.24 -15.46 3.29
CA SER A 181 32.85 -15.76 3.63
C SER A 181 31.96 -15.60 2.41
N SER A 182 30.74 -16.14 2.48
CA SER A 182 29.67 -15.83 1.54
C SER A 182 28.46 -15.30 2.27
N VAL A 183 27.68 -14.43 1.62
CA VAL A 183 26.49 -13.84 2.22
C VAL A 183 25.28 -14.02 1.32
N ILE A 184 24.17 -14.45 1.92
CA ILE A 184 22.84 -14.40 1.33
C ILE A 184 22.05 -13.31 2.03
N ILE A 185 21.54 -12.35 1.27
CA ILE A 185 20.76 -11.21 1.74
C ILE A 185 19.32 -11.40 1.25
N ILE A 186 18.41 -11.56 2.18
CA ILE A 186 17.03 -11.92 1.93
C ILE A 186 16.13 -10.76 2.33
N GLY A 187 15.18 -10.42 1.47
CA GLY A 187 14.20 -9.38 1.74
C GLY A 187 12.92 -9.56 0.95
N ASN A 188 11.89 -8.82 1.34
CA ASN A 188 10.62 -8.70 0.64
C ASN A 188 10.31 -7.23 0.42
N MET A 189 10.46 -6.76 -0.81
CA MET A 189 10.23 -5.35 -1.16
C MET A 189 8.80 -4.86 -0.88
N ILE A 190 7.83 -5.79 -0.81
CA ILE A 190 6.40 -5.48 -0.59
C ILE A 190 6.12 -5.29 0.91
N GLN A 191 6.77 -6.08 1.78
CA GLN A 191 6.52 -6.15 3.22
C GLN A 191 7.44 -5.22 4.05
N CYS A 192 8.01 -4.20 3.43
CA CYS A 192 8.87 -3.24 4.13
C CYS A 192 8.09 -2.48 5.21
N ASP A 193 8.47 -2.64 6.47
CA ASP A 193 7.88 -1.98 7.65
C ASP A 193 8.44 -0.58 7.91
N MET A 194 9.30 -0.06 7.03
CA MET A 194 9.82 1.29 7.17
C MET A 194 8.72 2.33 6.93
N TYR A 195 8.66 3.36 7.76
CA TYR A 195 7.74 4.49 7.58
C TYR A 195 7.82 5.10 6.17
N ASP A 196 9.03 5.18 5.62
CA ASP A 196 9.28 5.61 4.24
C ASP A 196 9.95 4.44 3.50
N LYS A 197 9.14 3.68 2.75
CA LYS A 197 9.60 2.51 1.98
C LYS A 197 10.68 2.85 0.94
N THR A 198 10.75 4.11 0.50
CA THR A 198 11.79 4.57 -0.43
C THR A 198 13.17 4.62 0.19
N LYS A 199 13.25 4.57 1.52
CA LYS A 199 14.53 4.51 2.28
C LYS A 199 15.03 3.11 2.54
N SER A 200 14.30 2.06 2.13
CA SER A 200 14.81 0.70 2.22
C SER A 200 16.14 0.58 1.48
N GLY A 201 17.15 0.16 2.22
CA GLY A 201 18.48 -0.06 1.67
C GLY A 201 18.58 -1.28 0.79
N PHE A 202 17.64 -2.21 0.91
CA PHE A 202 17.67 -3.48 0.20
C PHE A 202 17.56 -3.30 -1.33
N SER A 203 16.59 -2.48 -1.79
CA SER A 203 16.44 -2.18 -3.22
C SER A 203 17.70 -1.51 -3.79
N ALA A 204 18.21 -0.50 -3.08
CA ALA A 204 19.44 0.19 -3.49
C ALA A 204 20.65 -0.76 -3.51
N CYS A 205 20.72 -1.67 -2.55
CA CYS A 205 21.79 -2.69 -2.49
C CYS A 205 21.69 -3.65 -3.68
N ILE A 206 20.48 -4.14 -4.02
CA ILE A 206 20.27 -5.00 -5.20
C ILE A 206 20.74 -4.26 -6.45
N ASP A 207 20.26 -3.04 -6.68
CA ASP A 207 20.59 -2.28 -7.88
C ASP A 207 22.07 -2.02 -8.01
N TYR A 208 22.74 -1.60 -6.94
CA TYR A 208 24.16 -1.32 -6.94
C TYR A 208 25.00 -2.57 -7.16
N MET A 209 24.74 -3.64 -6.39
CA MET A 209 25.53 -4.87 -6.47
C MET A 209 25.36 -5.59 -7.80
N THR A 210 24.18 -5.57 -8.39
CA THR A 210 23.95 -6.29 -9.66
C THR A 210 24.42 -5.51 -10.88
N LYS A 211 24.50 -4.18 -10.82
CA LYS A 211 24.98 -3.34 -11.92
C LYS A 211 26.49 -3.15 -11.88
N GLU A 212 27.03 -2.81 -10.72
CA GLU A 212 28.42 -2.40 -10.55
C GLU A 212 29.36 -3.54 -10.10
N HIS A 213 28.79 -4.59 -9.48
CA HIS A 213 29.56 -5.68 -8.86
C HIS A 213 29.02 -7.07 -9.23
N PHE A 214 28.55 -7.23 -10.47
CA PHE A 214 28.02 -8.51 -10.98
C PHE A 214 29.04 -9.66 -10.96
N GLU A 215 30.34 -9.37 -10.86
CA GLU A 215 31.42 -10.36 -10.74
C GLU A 215 31.39 -11.11 -9.40
N ILE A 216 30.91 -10.46 -8.32
CA ILE A 216 30.84 -11.06 -6.97
C ILE A 216 29.40 -11.27 -6.49
N ALA A 217 28.40 -10.62 -7.11
CA ALA A 217 27.01 -10.66 -6.70
C ALA A 217 26.08 -11.26 -7.75
N GLN A 218 25.01 -11.91 -7.29
CA GLN A 218 23.93 -12.41 -8.14
C GLN A 218 22.59 -12.23 -7.46
N ARG A 219 21.58 -11.80 -8.26
CA ARG A 219 20.19 -11.63 -7.80
C ARG A 219 19.35 -12.84 -8.15
N PHE A 220 18.45 -13.18 -7.23
CA PHE A 220 17.38 -14.18 -7.38
C PHE A 220 16.05 -13.58 -6.97
N SER A 221 14.96 -14.13 -7.52
CA SER A 221 13.61 -13.78 -7.14
C SER A 221 12.81 -15.06 -6.91
N LEU A 222 12.08 -15.14 -5.77
CA LEU A 222 11.25 -16.28 -5.43
C LEU A 222 9.79 -15.83 -5.37
N HIS A 223 8.98 -16.31 -6.32
CA HIS A 223 7.59 -15.87 -6.51
C HIS A 223 6.56 -16.92 -6.09
N THR A 224 7.00 -18.16 -5.78
CA THR A 224 6.09 -19.25 -5.39
C THR A 224 5.82 -19.21 -3.90
N ASN A 225 4.55 -19.10 -3.49
CA ASN A 225 4.14 -19.19 -2.09
C ASN A 225 3.86 -20.65 -1.72
N HIS A 226 4.66 -21.22 -0.81
CA HIS A 226 4.54 -22.60 -0.32
C HIS A 226 3.69 -22.75 0.94
N ARG A 227 3.32 -21.64 1.63
CA ARG A 227 2.44 -21.67 2.81
C ARG A 227 0.99 -21.98 2.46
N GLY A 228 0.59 -21.74 1.21
CA GLY A 228 -0.74 -22.07 0.69
C GLY A 228 -1.63 -20.85 0.46
N LYS A 229 -2.91 -21.12 0.12
CA LYS A 229 -3.84 -20.10 -0.40
C LYS A 229 -4.10 -18.92 0.54
N ILE A 230 -4.14 -19.15 1.85
CA ILE A 230 -4.41 -18.08 2.83
C ILE A 230 -3.27 -17.04 2.82
N SER A 231 -2.03 -17.50 2.84
CA SER A 231 -0.85 -16.62 2.79
C SER A 231 -0.74 -15.90 1.45
N ALA A 232 -0.99 -16.61 0.33
CA ALA A 232 -1.01 -16.00 -1.00
C ALA A 232 -2.10 -14.91 -1.12
N PHE A 233 -3.25 -15.11 -0.48
CA PHE A 233 -4.33 -14.12 -0.44
C PHE A 233 -3.91 -12.86 0.34
N ALA A 234 -3.17 -13.03 1.44
CA ALA A 234 -2.68 -11.90 2.23
C ALA A 234 -1.69 -11.02 1.44
N ASP A 235 -0.79 -11.65 0.67
CA ASP A 235 0.13 -10.91 -0.21
C ASP A 235 -0.59 -10.16 -1.32
N LEU A 236 -1.65 -10.77 -1.91
CA LEU A 236 -2.51 -10.08 -2.89
C LEU A 236 -3.23 -8.89 -2.28
N MET A 237 -3.72 -9.00 -1.04
CA MET A 237 -4.36 -7.88 -0.34
C MET A 237 -3.40 -6.68 -0.21
N LEU A 238 -2.15 -6.92 0.16
CA LEU A 238 -1.14 -5.84 0.27
C LEU A 238 -0.85 -5.17 -1.07
N ASN A 239 -0.89 -5.93 -2.17
CA ASN A 239 -0.61 -5.42 -3.50
C ASN A 239 -1.80 -4.73 -4.17
N GLU A 240 -3.00 -5.28 -3.98
CA GLU A 240 -4.21 -4.87 -4.70
C GLU A 240 -5.08 -3.90 -3.89
N TYR A 241 -5.05 -4.02 -2.55
CA TYR A 241 -5.82 -3.14 -1.68
C TYR A 241 -5.09 -1.80 -1.51
N LYS A 242 -5.59 -0.80 -2.23
CA LYS A 242 -5.23 0.60 -1.95
C LYS A 242 -6.22 1.11 -0.91
N GLU A 243 -5.74 1.40 0.30
CA GLU A 243 -6.56 2.11 1.28
C GLU A 243 -7.17 3.35 0.64
N PRO A 244 -8.50 3.56 0.75
CA PRO A 244 -9.11 4.75 0.19
C PRO A 244 -8.50 5.98 0.87
N GLN A 245 -7.82 6.78 0.08
CA GLN A 245 -7.21 8.02 0.53
C GLN A 245 -8.29 9.10 0.56
N TYR A 246 -8.53 9.68 1.73
CA TYR A 246 -9.51 10.76 1.88
C TYR A 246 -9.13 12.02 1.12
N GLY A 247 -7.83 12.32 1.07
CA GLY A 247 -7.30 13.49 0.42
C GLY A 247 -5.78 13.55 0.47
N PHE A 248 -5.19 14.65 0.04
CA PHE A 248 -3.75 14.85 0.09
C PHE A 248 -3.37 16.30 0.31
N ILE A 249 -2.18 16.51 0.87
CA ILE A 249 -1.50 17.79 0.91
C ILE A 249 -0.58 17.89 -0.30
N TYR A 250 -0.60 19.02 -0.96
CA TYR A 250 0.20 19.24 -2.16
C TYR A 250 0.92 20.58 -2.13
N MET A 251 1.97 20.66 -2.92
CA MET A 251 2.70 21.90 -3.21
C MET A 251 2.58 22.20 -4.70
N THR A 252 2.11 23.39 -5.04
CA THR A 252 2.08 23.89 -6.41
C THR A 252 3.19 24.92 -6.60
N ARG A 253 4.02 24.72 -7.62
CA ARG A 253 5.15 25.57 -7.98
C ARG A 253 4.87 26.30 -9.29
N ASN A 254 5.11 27.62 -9.29
CA ASN A 254 5.14 28.42 -10.48
C ASN A 254 6.55 28.35 -11.10
N LYS A 255 6.70 27.78 -12.28
CA LYS A 255 7.98 27.59 -12.97
C LYS A 255 8.61 28.92 -13.44
N ILE A 256 7.81 29.98 -13.63
CA ILE A 256 8.29 31.26 -14.12
C ILE A 256 9.01 32.06 -13.03
N ASN A 257 8.43 32.13 -11.83
CA ASN A 257 8.96 32.97 -10.74
C ASN A 257 9.39 32.18 -9.50
N GLY A 258 9.28 30.85 -9.52
CA GLY A 258 9.67 29.96 -8.44
C GLY A 258 8.73 29.96 -7.24
N LYS A 259 7.70 30.80 -7.18
CA LYS A 259 6.78 30.88 -6.03
C LYS A 259 5.99 29.60 -5.84
N LEU A 260 5.69 29.30 -4.58
CA LEU A 260 5.08 28.06 -4.12
C LEU A 260 3.70 28.29 -3.52
N TYR A 261 2.91 27.25 -3.45
CA TYR A 261 1.65 27.24 -2.72
C TYR A 261 1.45 25.87 -2.08
N ILE A 262 1.08 25.82 -0.82
CA ILE A 262 0.70 24.60 -0.11
C ILE A 262 -0.80 24.61 0.13
N GLY A 263 -1.46 23.49 -0.15
CA GLY A 263 -2.89 23.34 0.07
C GLY A 263 -3.29 21.89 0.23
N GLN A 264 -4.55 21.70 0.62
CA GLN A 264 -5.17 20.39 0.73
C GLN A 264 -6.17 20.17 -0.39
N HIS A 265 -6.34 18.90 -0.78
CA HIS A 265 -7.38 18.48 -1.71
C HIS A 265 -8.06 17.22 -1.19
N LYS A 266 -9.40 17.30 -1.09
CA LYS A 266 -10.23 16.15 -0.73
C LYS A 266 -10.54 15.36 -1.99
N ARG A 267 -10.23 14.06 -2.00
CA ARG A 267 -10.68 13.15 -3.06
C ARG A 267 -12.16 12.84 -2.90
N THR A 268 -12.89 12.76 -4.00
CA THR A 268 -14.27 12.29 -3.97
C THR A 268 -14.25 10.77 -3.78
N MET A 269 -14.84 10.25 -2.70
CA MET A 269 -14.68 8.88 -2.21
C MET A 269 -15.09 7.76 -3.19
N ASP A 270 -15.76 8.09 -4.30
CA ASP A 270 -16.36 7.07 -5.16
C ASP A 270 -15.51 6.63 -6.36
N ILE A 271 -14.33 7.23 -6.58
CA ILE A 271 -13.53 6.92 -7.77
C ILE A 271 -12.03 6.92 -7.41
N THR A 272 -11.46 5.75 -7.26
CA THR A 272 -10.05 5.52 -6.95
C THR A 272 -9.08 5.93 -8.07
N ASP A 273 -9.60 6.20 -9.28
CA ASP A 273 -8.83 6.50 -10.48
C ASP A 273 -9.18 7.87 -11.13
N ILE A 274 -9.65 8.86 -10.36
CA ILE A 274 -9.76 10.20 -10.92
C ILE A 274 -8.36 10.76 -11.09
N ASP A 275 -8.03 11.03 -12.34
CA ASP A 275 -6.90 11.91 -12.66
C ASP A 275 -7.23 13.33 -12.19
N ASP A 276 -6.82 13.68 -10.98
CA ASP A 276 -6.92 15.02 -10.41
C ASP A 276 -5.63 15.84 -10.65
N SER A 277 -4.76 15.37 -11.54
CA SER A 277 -3.49 16.01 -11.90
C SER A 277 -3.67 17.45 -12.39
N TRP A 278 -4.85 17.77 -12.95
CA TRP A 278 -5.24 19.11 -13.38
C TRP A 278 -5.49 20.11 -12.22
N TYR A 279 -5.70 19.61 -10.99
CA TYR A 279 -6.02 20.48 -9.86
C TYR A 279 -4.75 21.12 -9.29
N LEU A 280 -4.59 22.41 -9.50
CA LEU A 280 -3.42 23.18 -9.06
C LEU A 280 -3.64 23.93 -7.74
N GLY A 281 -4.89 24.05 -7.26
CA GLY A 281 -5.22 24.69 -6.00
C GLY A 281 -6.34 25.73 -6.05
N SER A 282 -6.87 26.08 -4.89
CA SER A 282 -8.00 27.01 -4.74
C SER A 282 -7.61 28.38 -4.17
N GLY A 283 -6.34 28.59 -3.76
CA GLY A 283 -5.87 29.82 -3.14
C GLY A 283 -6.08 31.07 -4.00
N VAL A 284 -6.51 32.16 -3.41
CA VAL A 284 -6.86 33.41 -4.14
C VAL A 284 -5.66 33.97 -4.92
N LEU A 285 -4.49 34.03 -4.28
CA LEU A 285 -3.26 34.54 -4.92
C LEU A 285 -2.75 33.56 -5.97
N LEU A 286 -2.84 32.26 -5.69
CA LEU A 286 -2.48 31.20 -6.67
C LEU A 286 -3.36 31.32 -7.93
N LYS A 287 -4.68 31.45 -7.79
CA LYS A 287 -5.61 31.59 -8.94
C LYS A 287 -5.28 32.82 -9.79
N LYS A 288 -4.95 33.95 -9.15
CA LYS A 288 -4.51 35.16 -9.87
C LYS A 288 -3.19 34.90 -10.61
N ALA A 289 -2.27 34.15 -9.99
CA ALA A 289 -1.01 33.80 -10.63
C ALA A 289 -1.21 32.86 -11.82
N ILE A 290 -2.06 31.83 -11.69
CA ILE A 290 -2.41 30.90 -12.78
C ILE A 290 -3.04 31.68 -13.95
N GLN A 291 -3.95 32.60 -13.68
CA GLN A 291 -4.55 33.46 -14.72
C GLN A 291 -3.52 34.34 -15.43
N LYS A 292 -2.49 34.79 -14.69
CA LYS A 292 -1.43 35.67 -15.26
C LYS A 292 -0.39 34.92 -16.06
N TYR A 293 0.02 33.72 -15.60
CA TYR A 293 1.19 33.02 -16.13
C TYR A 293 0.83 31.81 -17.01
N GLY A 294 -0.44 31.35 -17.02
CA GLY A 294 -0.90 30.15 -17.71
C GLY A 294 -0.74 28.87 -16.84
N GLU A 295 -1.68 27.95 -16.96
CA GLU A 295 -1.70 26.70 -16.19
C GLU A 295 -0.49 25.80 -16.48
N GLU A 296 0.01 25.82 -17.71
CA GLU A 296 1.16 25.05 -18.19
C GLU A 296 2.48 25.38 -17.48
N ASN A 297 2.52 26.56 -16.85
CA ASN A 297 3.67 27.04 -16.11
C ASN A 297 3.59 26.69 -14.60
N PHE A 298 2.64 25.86 -14.20
CA PHE A 298 2.53 25.37 -12.85
C PHE A 298 2.69 23.86 -12.82
N GLU A 299 3.31 23.37 -11.77
CA GLU A 299 3.44 21.93 -11.48
C GLU A 299 3.01 21.66 -10.05
N ARG A 300 2.31 20.56 -9.84
CA ARG A 300 1.87 20.10 -8.51
C ARG A 300 2.63 18.86 -8.11
N THR A 301 3.08 18.83 -6.86
CA THR A 301 3.67 17.67 -6.21
C THR A 301 2.84 17.30 -4.97
N ILE A 302 2.46 16.05 -4.81
CA ILE A 302 1.81 15.56 -3.59
C ILE A 302 2.89 15.43 -2.51
N LEU A 303 2.67 16.05 -1.36
CA LEU A 303 3.57 16.02 -0.21
C LEU A 303 3.19 14.91 0.78
N TYR A 304 1.89 14.69 0.99
CA TYR A 304 1.39 13.72 1.96
C TYR A 304 -0.03 13.27 1.61
N GLU A 305 -0.32 11.99 1.74
CA GLU A 305 -1.65 11.42 1.55
C GLU A 305 -2.32 11.18 2.90
N CYS A 306 -3.59 11.61 3.03
CA CYS A 306 -4.35 11.60 4.26
C CYS A 306 -5.51 10.61 4.20
N LYS A 307 -5.79 9.92 5.31
CA LYS A 307 -6.82 8.89 5.42
C LYS A 307 -8.15 9.42 5.99
N SER A 308 -8.14 10.61 6.58
CA SER A 308 -9.32 11.23 7.20
C SER A 308 -9.36 12.75 7.00
N ALA A 309 -10.53 13.34 7.26
CA ALA A 309 -10.72 14.80 7.22
C ALA A 309 -9.89 15.51 8.29
N ASP A 310 -9.82 14.93 9.48
CA ASP A 310 -9.08 15.51 10.60
C ASP A 310 -7.58 15.49 10.33
N GLU A 311 -7.06 14.38 9.80
CA GLU A 311 -5.67 14.27 9.37
C GLU A 311 -5.34 15.25 8.24
N LEU A 312 -6.24 15.40 7.25
CA LEU A 312 -6.06 16.31 6.13
C LEU A 312 -5.94 17.77 6.61
N ASN A 313 -6.82 18.20 7.51
CA ASN A 313 -6.78 19.55 8.08
C ASN A 313 -5.53 19.76 8.94
N TYR A 314 -5.19 18.78 9.80
CA TYR A 314 -4.01 18.84 10.66
C TYR A 314 -2.72 18.92 9.84
N MET A 315 -2.57 18.06 8.84
CA MET A 315 -1.38 18.02 8.01
C MET A 315 -1.23 19.26 7.12
N GLU A 316 -2.32 19.91 6.68
CA GLU A 316 -2.23 21.20 6.00
C GLU A 316 -1.61 22.27 6.90
N GLU A 317 -2.08 22.38 8.16
CA GLU A 317 -1.51 23.31 9.14
C GLU A 317 -0.03 23.02 9.41
N VAL A 318 0.33 21.73 9.57
CA VAL A 318 1.71 21.29 9.80
C VAL A 318 2.61 21.70 8.65
N PHE A 319 2.23 21.43 7.39
CA PHE A 319 3.07 21.76 6.24
C PHE A 319 3.16 23.27 6.00
N ILE A 320 2.07 24.02 6.15
CA ILE A 320 2.07 25.48 6.04
C ILE A 320 2.99 26.09 7.13
N GLY A 321 2.92 25.57 8.35
CA GLY A 321 3.79 26.01 9.45
C GLY A 321 5.25 25.61 9.24
N TYR A 322 5.53 24.39 8.80
CA TYR A 322 6.88 23.90 8.56
C TYR A 322 7.64 24.73 7.51
N TYR A 323 6.95 25.10 6.44
CA TYR A 323 7.52 25.93 5.37
C TYR A 323 7.39 27.44 5.65
N ASN A 324 6.77 27.83 6.79
CA ASN A 324 6.44 29.24 7.11
C ASN A 324 5.71 29.96 5.95
N ALA A 325 4.84 29.22 5.26
CA ALA A 325 4.30 29.60 3.95
C ALA A 325 3.39 30.83 3.97
N VAL A 326 2.92 31.29 5.15
CA VAL A 326 2.09 32.51 5.29
C VAL A 326 2.96 33.76 5.36
N ASP A 327 4.10 33.67 6.03
CA ASP A 327 4.97 34.83 6.29
C ASP A 327 6.11 34.94 5.27
N ASP A 328 6.34 33.90 4.45
CA ASP A 328 7.37 33.88 3.41
C ASP A 328 6.79 34.38 2.08
N GLU A 329 7.35 35.48 1.56
CA GLU A 329 6.98 36.11 0.28
C GLU A 329 7.15 35.16 -0.93
N GLN A 330 7.88 34.05 -0.76
CA GLN A 330 8.00 33.01 -1.80
C GLN A 330 6.74 32.16 -1.95
N PHE A 331 5.78 32.28 -1.04
CA PHE A 331 4.53 31.54 -1.11
C PHE A 331 3.35 32.41 -1.53
N TYR A 332 2.35 31.76 -2.11
CA TYR A 332 1.03 32.34 -2.40
C TYR A 332 0.04 32.13 -1.26
N ASN A 333 0.46 31.53 -0.13
CA ASN A 333 -0.38 31.29 1.03
C ASN A 333 -0.65 32.60 1.78
N ILE A 334 -1.91 32.78 2.23
CA ILE A 334 -2.35 33.96 3.03
C ILE A 334 -3.05 33.53 4.34
N ALA A 335 -3.28 32.25 4.54
CA ALA A 335 -3.95 31.68 5.71
C ALA A 335 -3.15 30.48 6.23
N LYS A 336 -3.26 30.26 7.55
CA LYS A 336 -2.49 29.21 8.27
C LYS A 336 -2.95 27.77 7.94
N GLY A 337 -3.93 27.60 7.05
CA GLY A 337 -4.50 26.28 6.74
C GLY A 337 -5.51 25.80 7.80
N GLY A 338 -5.79 24.53 7.80
CA GLY A 338 -6.73 23.93 8.74
C GLY A 338 -8.19 24.04 8.28
N LEU A 339 -9.08 24.49 9.13
CA LEU A 339 -10.53 24.57 8.88
C LEU A 339 -10.91 25.42 7.66
N GLY A 340 -10.55 24.97 6.46
CA GLY A 340 -11.23 25.39 5.23
C GLY A 340 -12.71 25.02 5.31
N THR A 341 -13.56 25.67 4.50
CA THR A 341 -15.01 25.51 4.47
C THR A 341 -15.52 24.06 4.37
N GLY A 342 -14.66 23.07 4.14
CA GLY A 342 -15.00 21.64 4.03
C GLY A 342 -15.21 20.89 5.36
N GLY A 343 -14.89 21.47 6.52
CA GLY A 343 -15.03 20.86 7.86
C GLY A 343 -15.91 21.64 8.83
N LEU A 344 -16.31 22.87 8.49
CA LEU A 344 -17.23 23.66 9.31
C LEU A 344 -18.62 23.02 9.29
N LYS A 345 -19.05 22.47 10.42
CA LYS A 345 -20.47 22.25 10.69
C LYS A 345 -21.11 23.62 10.84
N PHE A 346 -21.68 24.12 9.77
CA PHE A 346 -22.49 25.34 9.84
C PHE A 346 -23.72 25.06 10.71
N SER A 347 -24.11 26.06 11.53
CA SER A 347 -25.38 25.98 12.23
C SER A 347 -26.53 25.91 11.22
N GLU A 348 -27.65 25.29 11.59
CA GLU A 348 -28.83 25.18 10.72
C GLU A 348 -29.28 26.56 10.19
N GLU A 349 -29.15 27.61 11.02
CA GLU A 349 -29.40 28.99 10.63
C GLU A 349 -28.46 29.51 9.53
N SER A 350 -27.17 29.13 9.57
CA SER A 350 -26.19 29.51 8.56
C SER A 350 -26.43 28.73 7.25
N ILE A 351 -26.82 27.45 7.34
CA ILE A 351 -27.20 26.63 6.20
C ILE A 351 -28.44 27.21 5.52
N GLU A 352 -29.44 27.61 6.31
CA GLU A 352 -30.69 28.20 5.78
C GLU A 352 -30.45 29.59 5.14
N LYS A 353 -29.55 30.42 5.71
CA LYS A 353 -29.12 31.69 5.07
C LYS A 353 -28.41 31.46 3.75
N MET A 354 -27.50 30.46 3.68
CA MET A 354 -26.82 30.07 2.43
C MET A 354 -27.83 29.51 1.41
N ARG A 355 -28.75 28.69 1.84
CA ARG A 355 -29.83 28.15 1.01
C ARG A 355 -30.70 29.27 0.39
N LYS A 356 -31.10 30.24 1.21
CA LYS A 356 -31.89 31.41 0.74
C LYS A 356 -31.11 32.32 -0.19
N SER A 357 -29.79 32.49 0.02
CA SER A 357 -28.94 33.30 -0.87
C SER A 357 -28.68 32.65 -2.22
N HIS A 358 -28.80 31.30 -2.31
CA HIS A 358 -28.60 30.54 -3.55
C HIS A 358 -29.92 30.13 -4.24
N LEU A 359 -31.06 30.30 -3.56
CA LEU A 359 -32.38 30.02 -4.16
C LEU A 359 -32.65 31.05 -5.28
N GLY A 360 -32.70 30.59 -6.52
CA GLY A 360 -32.97 31.41 -7.69
C GLY A 360 -31.72 31.88 -8.46
N GLN A 361 -30.51 31.60 -7.98
CA GLN A 361 -29.30 31.83 -8.75
C GLN A 361 -28.90 30.55 -9.50
N SER A 362 -29.59 30.27 -10.58
CA SER A 362 -29.03 29.41 -11.63
C SER A 362 -27.83 30.16 -12.23
N ARG A 363 -26.61 29.66 -12.01
CA ARG A 363 -25.45 30.05 -12.83
C ARG A 363 -25.44 29.08 -14.02
N PRO A 364 -26.01 29.46 -15.18
CA PRO A 364 -25.86 28.62 -16.36
C PRO A 364 -24.38 28.57 -16.71
N MET A 365 -23.88 27.38 -16.89
CA MET A 365 -22.52 27.15 -17.40
C MET A 365 -22.40 27.86 -18.74
N SER A 366 -21.33 28.64 -18.94
CA SER A 366 -21.12 29.34 -20.22
C SER A 366 -21.00 28.30 -21.35
N GLU A 367 -21.38 28.66 -22.56
CA GLU A 367 -21.27 27.78 -23.74
C GLU A 367 -19.82 27.33 -23.97
N GLU A 368 -18.85 28.14 -23.58
CA GLU A 368 -17.41 27.83 -23.65
C GLU A 368 -17.02 26.74 -22.61
N GLN A 369 -17.56 26.80 -21.39
CA GLN A 369 -17.36 25.75 -20.39
C GLN A 369 -18.03 24.43 -20.79
N LYS A 370 -19.23 24.47 -21.36
CA LYS A 370 -19.90 23.29 -21.91
C LYS A 370 -19.11 22.67 -23.06
N LYS A 371 -18.53 23.52 -23.92
CA LYS A 371 -17.71 23.07 -25.05
C LYS A 371 -16.41 22.40 -24.59
N LYS A 372 -15.70 23.02 -23.63
CA LYS A 372 -14.50 22.41 -23.01
C LYS A 372 -14.80 21.06 -22.35
N LEU A 373 -15.88 20.96 -21.57
CA LEU A 373 -16.30 19.69 -20.96
C LEU A 373 -16.68 18.63 -22.00
N SER A 374 -17.32 19.04 -23.09
CA SER A 374 -17.65 18.15 -24.20
C SER A 374 -16.40 17.68 -24.94
N GLU A 375 -15.40 18.53 -25.13
CA GLU A 375 -14.11 18.18 -25.75
C GLU A 375 -13.30 17.24 -24.86
N ILE A 376 -13.23 17.50 -23.56
CA ILE A 376 -12.60 16.60 -22.58
C ILE A 376 -13.28 15.22 -22.58
N ALA A 377 -14.63 15.19 -22.64
CA ALA A 377 -15.37 13.94 -22.71
C ALA A 377 -15.16 13.17 -24.02
N LYS A 378 -14.98 13.88 -25.14
CA LYS A 378 -14.70 13.29 -26.47
C LYS A 378 -13.27 12.72 -26.56
N ASN A 379 -12.31 13.36 -25.90
CA ASN A 379 -10.88 12.98 -25.95
C ASN A 379 -10.49 11.89 -24.95
N ARG A 380 -11.43 11.39 -24.17
CA ARG A 380 -11.17 10.24 -23.28
C ARG A 380 -10.83 8.99 -24.09
N SER A 381 -9.78 8.28 -23.71
CA SER A 381 -9.41 7.01 -24.35
C SER A 381 -10.57 6.01 -24.26
N GLU A 382 -10.63 5.08 -25.22
CA GLU A 382 -11.68 4.06 -25.28
C GLU A 382 -11.70 3.18 -24.03
N GLU A 383 -10.53 2.92 -23.47
CA GLU A 383 -10.35 2.17 -22.22
C GLU A 383 -10.96 2.90 -21.02
N VAL A 384 -10.75 4.21 -20.89
CA VAL A 384 -11.35 5.05 -19.86
C VAL A 384 -12.87 5.10 -20.02
N ARG A 385 -13.40 5.21 -21.27
CA ARG A 385 -14.85 5.17 -21.51
C ARG A 385 -15.46 3.84 -21.10
N LYS A 386 -14.78 2.74 -21.38
CA LYS A 386 -15.23 1.38 -21.01
C LYS A 386 -15.27 1.21 -19.49
N LYS A 387 -14.22 1.61 -18.77
CA LYS A 387 -14.19 1.60 -17.29
C LYS A 387 -15.33 2.43 -16.67
N TYR A 388 -15.59 3.64 -17.18
CA TYR A 388 -16.71 4.47 -16.72
C TYR A 388 -18.08 3.82 -16.98
N SER A 389 -18.24 3.19 -18.15
CA SER A 389 -19.48 2.48 -18.49
C SER A 389 -19.69 1.26 -17.57
N GLU A 390 -18.65 0.50 -17.31
CA GLU A 390 -18.70 -0.68 -16.43
C GLU A 390 -18.98 -0.30 -14.97
N ALA A 391 -18.30 0.72 -14.45
CA ALA A 391 -18.54 1.24 -13.10
C ALA A 391 -19.96 1.78 -12.94
N ARG A 392 -20.46 2.55 -13.92
CA ARG A 392 -21.82 3.04 -13.95
C ARG A 392 -22.84 1.89 -13.99
N ASN A 393 -22.61 0.89 -14.83
CA ASN A 393 -23.50 -0.26 -14.96
C ASN A 393 -23.48 -1.15 -13.71
N LYS A 394 -22.33 -1.23 -13.01
CA LYS A 394 -22.22 -1.91 -11.71
C LYS A 394 -23.02 -1.14 -10.65
N TYR A 395 -22.82 0.17 -10.54
CA TYR A 395 -23.58 1.01 -9.61
C TYR A 395 -25.10 0.93 -9.84
N ILE A 396 -25.53 1.00 -11.11
CA ILE A 396 -26.96 0.87 -11.48
C ILE A 396 -27.52 -0.50 -11.08
N ARG A 397 -26.74 -1.58 -11.18
CA ARG A 397 -27.17 -2.93 -10.77
C ARG A 397 -27.30 -3.06 -9.24
N GLU A 398 -26.44 -2.38 -8.49
CA GLU A 398 -26.39 -2.48 -7.02
C GLU A 398 -27.33 -1.51 -6.32
N HIS A 399 -27.60 -0.32 -6.90
CA HIS A 399 -28.32 0.79 -6.24
C HIS A 399 -29.48 1.34 -7.05
N GLY A 400 -29.77 0.79 -8.23
CA GLY A 400 -30.75 1.35 -9.16
C GLY A 400 -30.29 2.63 -9.86
N THR A 401 -31.08 3.13 -10.80
CA THR A 401 -30.77 4.40 -11.46
C THR A 401 -31.19 5.57 -10.57
N TRP A 402 -30.53 6.73 -10.70
CA TRP A 402 -30.95 7.98 -10.04
C TRP A 402 -32.42 8.34 -10.36
N SER A 403 -32.94 7.89 -11.49
CA SER A 403 -34.35 8.00 -11.84
C SER A 403 -35.24 7.07 -11.00
N ASP A 404 -34.71 6.02 -10.39
CA ASP A 404 -35.52 5.07 -9.59
C ASP A 404 -35.65 5.52 -8.13
N ALA A 405 -34.60 6.23 -7.60
CA ALA A 405 -34.64 6.79 -6.24
C ALA A 405 -35.72 7.90 -6.03
N GLY A 406 -36.25 8.46 -7.10
CA GLY A 406 -37.33 9.46 -7.08
C GLY A 406 -38.67 8.94 -7.58
N LYS A 407 -38.79 7.68 -7.98
CA LYS A 407 -40.05 7.10 -8.45
C LYS A 407 -40.94 6.84 -7.26
N LYS A 408 -42.09 7.55 -7.24
CA LYS A 408 -43.20 7.28 -6.30
C LYS A 408 -44.25 6.47 -7.03
N ARG A 409 -44.71 5.40 -6.39
CA ARG A 409 -45.81 4.61 -6.91
C ARG A 409 -47.08 5.48 -6.97
N VAL A 410 -47.82 5.30 -8.03
CA VAL A 410 -49.02 6.13 -8.31
C VAL A 410 -50.25 5.22 -8.43
N VAL A 411 -51.33 5.64 -7.77
CA VAL A 411 -52.58 4.94 -7.76
C VAL A 411 -53.59 5.65 -8.67
N GLN A 412 -54.21 4.89 -9.59
CA GLN A 412 -55.27 5.31 -10.44
C GLN A 412 -56.61 5.02 -9.74
N ILE A 413 -57.44 6.02 -9.58
CA ILE A 413 -58.74 5.94 -8.85
C ILE A 413 -59.85 6.41 -9.76
N ASP A 414 -60.93 5.66 -9.80
CA ASP A 414 -62.13 6.08 -10.51
C ASP A 414 -62.76 7.32 -9.83
N LYS A 415 -63.07 8.35 -10.62
CA LYS A 415 -63.53 9.63 -10.12
C LYS A 415 -64.95 9.57 -9.55
N ASN A 416 -65.79 8.56 -9.92
CA ASN A 416 -67.19 8.45 -9.53
C ASN A 416 -67.38 7.44 -8.40
N THR A 417 -66.68 6.28 -8.47
CA THR A 417 -66.77 5.21 -7.46
C THR A 417 -65.73 5.35 -6.35
N LEU A 418 -64.70 6.13 -6.57
CA LEU A 418 -63.51 6.29 -5.69
C LEU A 418 -62.77 4.98 -5.43
N GLU A 419 -62.96 3.98 -6.27
CA GLU A 419 -62.28 2.70 -6.16
C GLU A 419 -60.92 2.73 -6.89
N THR A 420 -59.95 2.01 -6.35
CA THR A 420 -58.64 1.86 -6.98
C THR A 420 -58.74 0.97 -8.20
N ILE A 421 -58.34 1.49 -9.36
CA ILE A 421 -58.34 0.77 -10.64
C ILE A 421 -57.04 0.04 -10.83
N ALA A 422 -55.90 0.73 -10.62
CA ALA A 422 -54.55 0.17 -10.83
C ALA A 422 -53.51 0.94 -10.01
N ILE A 423 -52.38 0.28 -9.76
CA ILE A 423 -51.19 0.87 -9.14
C ILE A 423 -50.01 0.73 -10.11
N TYR A 424 -49.24 1.79 -10.29
CA TYR A 424 -48.11 1.87 -11.18
C TYR A 424 -46.84 2.27 -10.40
N ASP A 425 -45.69 1.79 -10.81
CA ASP A 425 -44.43 2.07 -10.11
C ASP A 425 -43.94 3.52 -10.32
N SER A 426 -44.51 4.27 -11.26
CA SER A 426 -44.25 5.70 -11.44
C SER A 426 -45.31 6.40 -12.28
N GLU A 427 -45.38 7.74 -12.22
CA GLU A 427 -46.25 8.55 -13.10
C GLU A 427 -45.97 8.28 -14.59
N THR A 428 -44.71 7.99 -14.93
CA THR A 428 -44.28 7.70 -16.32
C THR A 428 -44.89 6.37 -16.78
N GLU A 429 -44.91 5.35 -15.94
CA GLU A 429 -45.49 4.04 -16.26
C GLU A 429 -47.03 4.14 -16.33
N ALA A 430 -47.63 4.88 -15.42
CA ALA A 430 -49.07 5.16 -15.48
C ALA A 430 -49.43 5.87 -16.81
N GLY A 431 -48.64 6.84 -17.23
CA GLY A 431 -48.83 7.51 -18.51
C GLY A 431 -48.74 6.58 -19.71
N LYS A 432 -47.72 5.70 -19.72
CA LYS A 432 -47.53 4.69 -20.77
C LYS A 432 -48.72 3.69 -20.81
N ALA A 433 -49.15 3.22 -19.65
CA ALA A 433 -50.21 2.22 -19.56
C ALA A 433 -51.54 2.75 -20.12
N ILE A 434 -51.84 4.04 -19.93
CA ILE A 434 -53.08 4.64 -20.46
C ILE A 434 -52.89 5.34 -21.83
N GLY A 435 -51.67 5.26 -22.40
CA GLY A 435 -51.36 5.88 -23.71
C GLY A 435 -51.40 7.41 -23.70
N ARG A 436 -51.04 8.04 -22.56
CA ARG A 436 -51.11 9.49 -22.36
C ARG A 436 -49.83 10.04 -21.71
N GLU A 437 -49.69 11.36 -21.82
CA GLU A 437 -48.54 12.04 -21.24
C GLU A 437 -48.62 12.07 -19.70
N TYR A 438 -47.52 11.68 -19.02
CA TYR A 438 -47.47 11.55 -17.55
C TYR A 438 -47.52 12.90 -16.81
N THR A 439 -47.22 14.01 -17.48
CA THR A 439 -47.13 15.36 -16.88
C THR A 439 -48.41 15.74 -16.15
N HIS A 440 -49.58 15.45 -16.74
CA HIS A 440 -50.86 15.74 -16.13
C HIS A 440 -51.21 14.82 -14.94
N ILE A 441 -50.71 13.57 -14.97
CA ILE A 441 -50.81 12.63 -13.84
C ILE A 441 -50.03 13.17 -12.66
N ALA A 442 -48.79 13.58 -12.90
CA ALA A 442 -47.91 14.17 -11.88
C ALA A 442 -48.52 15.46 -11.27
N GLN A 443 -49.18 16.29 -12.06
CA GLN A 443 -49.91 17.48 -11.55
C GLN A 443 -51.05 17.12 -10.62
N VAL A 444 -51.77 16.03 -10.90
CA VAL A 444 -52.86 15.58 -10.01
C VAL A 444 -52.29 15.01 -8.71
N CYS A 445 -51.24 14.19 -8.77
CA CYS A 445 -50.56 13.63 -7.59
C CYS A 445 -50.00 14.72 -6.67
N ARG A 446 -49.56 15.86 -7.22
CA ARG A 446 -49.09 17.01 -6.43
C ARG A 446 -50.18 17.96 -5.94
N GLY A 447 -51.45 17.68 -6.24
CA GLY A 447 -52.56 18.54 -5.86
C GLY A 447 -52.75 19.79 -6.73
N GLU A 448 -51.96 19.97 -7.79
CA GLU A 448 -52.04 21.11 -8.73
C GLU A 448 -53.26 21.03 -9.64
N ARG A 449 -53.83 19.84 -9.76
CA ARG A 449 -55.01 19.55 -10.59
C ARG A 449 -55.91 18.50 -9.93
N LYS A 450 -57.21 18.60 -10.10
CA LYS A 450 -58.17 17.68 -9.46
C LYS A 450 -58.24 16.30 -10.14
N THR A 451 -58.14 16.23 -11.47
CA THR A 451 -58.24 14.99 -12.25
C THR A 451 -57.42 15.07 -13.52
N ALA A 452 -56.97 13.94 -14.02
CA ALA A 452 -56.34 13.82 -15.34
C ALA A 452 -56.87 12.57 -16.07
N TYR A 453 -57.19 12.75 -17.34
CA TYR A 453 -57.66 11.68 -18.25
C TYR A 453 -58.92 10.92 -17.73
N GLY A 454 -59.77 11.61 -16.94
CA GLY A 454 -60.99 11.03 -16.40
C GLY A 454 -60.81 10.35 -15.03
N TYR A 455 -59.59 10.32 -14.46
CA TYR A 455 -59.25 9.65 -13.22
C TYR A 455 -58.71 10.63 -12.19
N ILE A 456 -58.76 10.24 -10.90
CA ILE A 456 -58.00 10.83 -9.80
C ILE A 456 -56.72 10.04 -9.66
N TRP A 457 -55.63 10.73 -9.37
CA TRP A 457 -54.32 10.14 -9.21
C TRP A 457 -53.71 10.60 -7.88
N ARG A 458 -53.11 9.63 -7.11
CA ARG A 458 -52.44 9.93 -5.83
C ARG A 458 -51.15 9.13 -5.75
N PHE A 459 -50.22 9.61 -4.93
CA PHE A 459 -49.09 8.77 -4.54
C PHE A 459 -49.55 7.66 -3.60
N ALA A 460 -49.02 6.47 -3.75
CA ALA A 460 -49.41 5.30 -2.94
C ALA A 460 -49.15 5.53 -1.44
N ASP A 461 -48.08 6.24 -1.11
CA ASP A 461 -47.65 6.53 0.25
C ASP A 461 -48.69 7.44 1.00
N GLU A 462 -49.57 8.14 0.29
CA GLU A 462 -50.62 9.01 0.85
C GLU A 462 -51.92 8.28 1.14
N LEU A 463 -52.02 7.00 0.82
CA LEU A 463 -53.21 6.18 1.04
C LEU A 463 -53.06 5.18 2.20
N GLU A 464 -51.83 5.08 2.78
CA GLU A 464 -51.55 4.23 3.93
C GLU A 464 -51.65 4.99 5.28
N GLU A 465 -51.96 6.29 5.29
CA GLU A 465 -52.32 7.11 6.45
C GLU A 465 -53.86 7.28 6.51
#